data_96115aab77d86c421814d32b09b7c157
#
_entry.id   96115aab77d86c421814d32b09b7c157
#
_cell.length_a   1.000
_cell.length_b   1.000
_cell.length_c   1.000
_cell.angle_alpha   90.00
_cell.angle_beta   90.00
_cell.angle_gamma   90.00
#
_symmetry.space_group_name_H-M   'P 1'
#
loop_
_entity.id
_entity.type
_entity.pdbx_description
1 polymer ?
#
loop_
_entity_poly.entity_id
_entity_poly.type
_entity_poly.pdbx_seq_one_letter_code
_entity_poly.pdbx_strand_id
1 'polypeptide(L)'
;MKHLPLGILLAGLASCSSGAAGAPAAAEPGFKVLFNGKDFTNWRVPEGDNGHWKVVDGVIDYDARSEAKGEKHLFTEKEYGDFVLKVDWRLKEAPYMNNNVPVILPDGTHKLGPDGKELKAPQFDADSGVYLRDRKGKAQVNIWTWPIGSGEVYGYRMDKTMPPEVRAAVTPKKKADRPVGEWNSFVITLKGTRLTVVLNGETVRTSERFWNSLHMRFGFTSKFSGRWGD
;
A
#
# COMPACT_ATOMS: atom_id res chain seq x y z
N MET A 1 -0.37 -11.20 31.36
CA MET A 1 0.51 -10.14 30.88
C MET A 1 -0.20 -9.46 29.71
N LYS A 2 -0.53 -8.18 29.87
CA LYS A 2 -1.24 -7.43 28.82
C LYS A 2 -0.22 -7.03 27.75
N HIS A 3 -0.23 -7.68 26.61
CA HIS A 3 0.53 -7.23 25.45
C HIS A 3 -0.13 -5.98 24.91
N LEU A 4 0.46 -4.81 25.14
CA LEU A 4 0.09 -3.59 24.43
C LEU A 4 0.41 -3.78 22.94
N PRO A 5 -0.47 -3.38 22.02
CA PRO A 5 -0.18 -3.41 20.59
C PRO A 5 1.00 -2.47 20.30
N LEU A 6 2.03 -2.98 19.66
CA LEU A 6 3.17 -2.20 19.21
C LEU A 6 2.73 -1.34 18.03
N GLY A 7 2.64 -0.04 18.24
CA GLY A 7 2.40 0.92 17.16
C GLY A 7 3.68 1.18 16.36
N ILE A 8 3.56 1.24 15.03
CA ILE A 8 4.67 1.41 14.11
C ILE A 8 4.39 2.61 13.21
N LEU A 9 5.29 3.60 13.21
CA LEU A 9 5.18 4.85 12.45
C LEU A 9 6.27 4.89 11.39
N LEU A 10 5.88 5.00 10.13
CA LEU A 10 6.73 5.51 9.05
C LEU A 10 6.40 7.01 8.90
N ALA A 11 7.13 7.86 9.56
CA ALA A 11 6.84 9.27 9.54
C ALA A 11 7.62 9.99 8.45
N GLY A 12 6.88 10.62 7.56
CA GLY A 12 7.25 11.86 6.94
C GLY A 12 6.13 12.84 7.24
N LEU A 13 6.15 13.53 8.37
CA LEU A 13 5.24 14.65 8.60
C LEU A 13 5.75 15.85 7.80
N ALA A 14 5.15 16.11 6.66
CA ALA A 14 5.25 17.40 6.00
C ALA A 14 4.33 18.38 6.70
N SER A 15 4.83 19.01 7.75
CA SER A 15 4.30 20.32 8.16
C SER A 15 4.72 21.32 7.09
N CYS A 16 3.78 22.01 6.47
CA CYS A 16 4.03 23.16 5.61
C CYS A 16 4.69 24.28 6.43
N SER A 17 6.01 24.27 6.48
CA SER A 17 6.84 25.42 6.78
C SER A 17 8.11 25.30 5.92
N SER A 18 8.34 26.30 5.11
CA SER A 18 9.55 26.49 4.31
C SER A 18 10.76 26.52 5.24
N GLY A 19 11.64 25.50 5.13
CA GLY A 19 12.94 25.55 5.78
C GLY A 19 13.45 24.18 6.21
N ALA A 20 14.60 23.77 5.64
CA ALA A 20 15.54 22.73 6.07
C ALA A 20 14.99 21.31 6.20
N ALA A 21 15.70 20.33 5.60
CA ALA A 21 15.51 18.90 5.80
C ALA A 21 15.42 18.58 7.30
N GLY A 22 14.21 18.36 7.81
CA GLY A 22 13.95 18.17 9.21
C GLY A 22 14.44 16.81 9.70
N ALA A 23 15.00 16.77 10.89
CA ALA A 23 15.23 15.54 11.63
C ALA A 23 13.93 14.70 11.67
N PRO A 24 14.02 13.36 11.65
CA PRO A 24 12.84 12.51 11.74
C PRO A 24 12.02 12.91 12.95
N ALA A 25 10.70 13.09 12.75
CA ALA A 25 9.80 13.46 13.83
C ALA A 25 9.93 12.44 14.97
N ALA A 26 9.90 12.93 16.22
CA ALA A 26 9.91 12.06 17.38
C ALA A 26 8.73 11.07 17.28
N ALA A 27 8.99 9.80 17.63
CA ALA A 27 7.95 8.79 17.61
C ALA A 27 6.81 9.18 18.58
N GLU A 28 5.57 9.04 18.13
CA GLU A 28 4.42 9.15 19.02
C GLU A 28 4.51 8.11 20.14
N PRO A 29 4.03 8.41 21.38
CA PRO A 29 4.03 7.44 22.47
C PRO A 29 3.44 6.08 22.04
N GLY A 30 4.18 4.99 22.28
CA GLY A 30 3.79 3.64 21.89
C GLY A 30 4.13 3.24 20.45
N PHE A 31 4.68 4.15 19.64
CA PHE A 31 5.14 3.86 18.27
C PHE A 31 6.66 3.77 18.19
N LYS A 32 7.13 2.95 17.27
CA LYS A 32 8.54 2.86 16.89
C LYS A 32 8.72 3.38 15.48
N VAL A 33 9.68 4.29 15.29
CA VAL A 33 10.07 4.75 13.95
C VAL A 33 10.73 3.60 13.21
N LEU A 34 10.21 3.28 12.02
CA LEU A 34 10.77 2.24 11.14
C LEU A 34 11.81 2.78 10.18
N PHE A 35 11.66 4.02 9.73
CA PHE A 35 12.55 4.67 8.79
C PHE A 35 13.20 5.88 9.44
N ASN A 36 14.53 5.92 9.41
CA ASN A 36 15.32 6.94 10.09
C ASN A 36 15.46 8.26 9.31
N GLY A 37 14.89 8.36 8.10
CA GLY A 37 15.00 9.52 7.22
C GLY A 37 16.35 9.70 6.53
N LYS A 38 17.30 8.77 6.68
CA LYS A 38 18.68 8.92 6.17
C LYS A 38 19.11 7.81 5.23
N ASP A 39 18.79 6.57 5.58
CA ASP A 39 19.24 5.39 4.86
C ASP A 39 18.30 4.20 5.08
N PHE A 40 18.62 3.07 4.48
CA PHE A 40 17.86 1.82 4.60
C PHE A 40 18.29 0.95 5.78
N THR A 41 18.84 1.52 6.85
CA THR A 41 19.11 0.77 8.09
C THR A 41 17.83 0.09 8.59
N ASN A 42 17.89 -1.20 8.86
CA ASN A 42 16.76 -2.10 9.19
C ASN A 42 15.80 -2.40 8.02
N TRP A 43 16.18 -2.07 6.80
CA TRP A 43 15.45 -2.40 5.57
C TRP A 43 16.31 -3.25 4.65
N ARG A 44 15.70 -4.17 3.98
CA ARG A 44 16.34 -5.05 3.00
C ARG A 44 16.00 -4.54 1.60
N VAL A 45 16.96 -3.83 1.01
CA VAL A 45 16.90 -3.46 -0.40
C VAL A 45 17.11 -4.72 -1.23
N PRO A 46 16.25 -5.00 -2.23
CA PRO A 46 16.36 -6.22 -3.02
C PRO A 46 17.65 -6.26 -3.85
N GLU A 47 18.18 -7.47 -4.02
CA GLU A 47 19.29 -7.70 -4.93
C GLU A 47 18.90 -7.33 -6.37
N GLY A 48 19.77 -6.61 -7.08
CA GLY A 48 19.50 -6.15 -8.44
C GLY A 48 18.58 -4.92 -8.52
N ASP A 49 18.32 -4.25 -7.41
CA ASP A 49 17.55 -2.99 -7.38
C ASP A 49 18.18 -1.89 -8.26
N ASN A 50 19.50 -1.88 -8.38
CA ASN A 50 20.25 -0.90 -9.19
C ASN A 50 19.94 0.57 -8.86
N GLY A 51 19.59 0.86 -7.61
CA GLY A 51 19.30 2.21 -7.14
C GLY A 51 17.92 2.73 -7.51
N HIS A 52 16.94 1.87 -7.78
CA HIS A 52 15.54 2.26 -7.91
C HIS A 52 14.96 2.73 -6.57
N TRP A 53 15.28 2.03 -5.47
CA TRP A 53 14.99 2.52 -4.13
C TRP A 53 16.05 3.51 -3.67
N LYS A 54 15.63 4.71 -3.27
CA LYS A 54 16.49 5.82 -2.83
C LYS A 54 15.94 6.45 -1.58
N VAL A 55 16.79 7.13 -0.84
CA VAL A 55 16.37 8.10 0.16
C VAL A 55 16.65 9.48 -0.39
N VAL A 56 15.60 10.27 -0.58
CA VAL A 56 15.66 11.64 -1.11
C VAL A 56 14.92 12.55 -0.14
N ASP A 57 15.59 13.56 0.38
CA ASP A 57 15.01 14.56 1.31
C ASP A 57 14.27 13.92 2.50
N GLY A 58 14.82 12.86 3.07
CA GLY A 58 14.22 12.16 4.20
C GLY A 58 13.03 11.26 3.87
N VAL A 59 12.79 10.99 2.58
CA VAL A 59 11.69 10.17 2.08
C VAL A 59 12.25 8.95 1.35
N ILE A 60 11.63 7.77 1.57
CA ILE A 60 11.87 6.60 0.72
C ILE A 60 11.22 6.87 -0.64
N ASP A 61 12.03 6.94 -1.68
CA ASP A 61 11.62 7.18 -3.05
C ASP A 61 11.92 5.98 -3.93
N TYR A 62 11.00 5.66 -4.83
CA TYR A 62 11.19 4.62 -5.84
C TYR A 62 11.13 5.23 -7.24
N ASP A 63 12.16 4.98 -8.04
CA ASP A 63 12.17 5.34 -9.46
C ASP A 63 11.50 4.23 -10.27
N ALA A 64 10.26 4.48 -10.67
CA ALA A 64 9.47 3.54 -11.45
C ALA A 64 9.53 3.80 -12.96
N ARG A 65 10.35 4.74 -13.43
CA ARG A 65 10.47 5.10 -14.86
C ARG A 65 11.22 4.05 -15.67
N SER A 66 12.02 3.24 -15.01
CA SER A 66 12.71 2.10 -15.61
C SER A 66 12.41 0.85 -14.80
N GLU A 67 12.39 -0.31 -15.44
CA GLU A 67 12.18 -1.56 -14.71
C GLU A 67 13.45 -2.04 -14.00
N ALA A 68 13.37 -2.21 -12.68
CA ALA A 68 14.35 -2.99 -11.96
C ALA A 68 14.36 -4.44 -12.48
N LYS A 69 15.54 -4.99 -12.73
CA LYS A 69 15.70 -6.40 -13.09
C LYS A 69 15.69 -7.23 -11.81
N GLY A 70 14.61 -7.94 -11.54
CA GLY A 70 14.52 -8.82 -10.38
C GLY A 70 13.46 -8.41 -9.36
N GLU A 71 13.72 -8.67 -8.08
CA GLU A 71 12.81 -8.34 -6.98
C GLU A 71 12.69 -6.83 -6.81
N LYS A 72 11.46 -6.33 -6.68
CA LYS A 72 11.17 -4.89 -6.60
C LYS A 72 10.65 -4.46 -5.22
N HIS A 73 10.67 -5.37 -4.25
CA HIS A 73 10.06 -5.12 -2.96
C HIS A 73 11.08 -4.73 -1.90
N LEU A 74 10.85 -3.60 -1.25
CA LEU A 74 11.63 -3.15 -0.11
C LEU A 74 10.97 -3.68 1.17
N PHE A 75 11.65 -4.54 1.91
CA PHE A 75 11.13 -5.13 3.15
C PHE A 75 11.86 -4.65 4.40
N THR A 76 11.16 -4.60 5.52
CA THR A 76 11.81 -4.49 6.83
C THR A 76 12.61 -5.77 7.11
N GLU A 77 13.77 -5.66 7.79
CA GLU A 77 14.52 -6.83 8.25
C GLU A 77 13.76 -7.60 9.32
N LYS A 78 13.11 -6.87 10.22
CA LYS A 78 12.34 -7.44 11.32
C LYS A 78 10.93 -7.82 10.88
N GLU A 79 10.43 -8.91 11.45
CA GLU A 79 9.04 -9.36 11.33
C GLU A 79 8.18 -8.83 12.48
N TYR A 80 6.88 -8.64 12.20
CA TYR A 80 5.91 -8.11 13.14
C TYR A 80 4.66 -9.00 13.19
N GLY A 81 4.11 -9.19 14.37
CA GLY A 81 2.83 -9.88 14.58
C GLY A 81 1.65 -8.93 14.48
N ASP A 82 0.94 -8.73 15.59
CA ASP A 82 -0.09 -7.70 15.69
C ASP A 82 0.56 -6.32 15.70
N PHE A 83 -0.01 -5.38 14.94
CA PHE A 83 0.57 -4.04 14.79
C PHE A 83 -0.47 -2.97 14.44
N VAL A 84 -0.09 -1.73 14.65
CA VAL A 84 -0.63 -0.55 13.99
C VAL A 84 0.50 0.08 13.19
N LEU A 85 0.36 0.13 11.86
CA LEU A 85 1.31 0.78 10.96
C LEU A 85 0.73 2.13 10.52
N LYS A 86 1.48 3.20 10.72
CA LYS A 86 1.22 4.50 10.13
C LYS A 86 2.21 4.73 8.99
N VAL A 87 1.73 5.08 7.82
CA VAL A 87 2.57 5.35 6.65
C VAL A 87 1.96 6.46 5.81
N ASP A 88 2.75 7.49 5.58
CA ASP A 88 2.42 8.51 4.59
C ASP A 88 3.02 8.11 3.25
N TRP A 89 2.25 8.30 2.18
CA TRP A 89 2.65 7.93 0.84
C TRP A 89 2.13 8.91 -0.19
N ARG A 90 2.80 8.95 -1.33
CA ARG A 90 2.45 9.80 -2.45
C ARG A 90 2.77 9.11 -3.76
N LEU A 91 1.80 9.02 -4.66
CA LEU A 91 2.05 8.76 -6.08
C LEU A 91 2.52 10.06 -6.71
N LYS A 92 3.78 10.12 -7.14
CA LYS A 92 4.35 11.35 -7.71
C LYS A 92 3.68 11.72 -9.03
N GLU A 93 3.40 10.72 -9.84
CA GLU A 93 2.79 10.84 -11.16
C GLU A 93 2.03 9.56 -11.52
N ALA A 94 1.15 9.63 -12.51
CA ALA A 94 0.47 8.52 -13.15
C ALA A 94 0.65 8.68 -14.66
N PRO A 95 1.78 8.23 -15.23
CA PRO A 95 2.25 8.71 -16.53
C PRO A 95 1.62 8.02 -17.73
N TYR A 96 0.93 6.89 -17.57
CA TYR A 96 0.42 6.15 -18.71
C TYR A 96 -1.09 5.90 -18.64
N MET A 97 -1.73 5.86 -19.80
CA MET A 97 -3.15 5.57 -19.93
C MET A 97 -3.40 4.06 -19.88
N ASN A 98 -4.13 3.61 -18.87
CA ASN A 98 -4.61 2.23 -18.78
C ASN A 98 -6.06 2.17 -19.24
N ASN A 99 -6.30 1.56 -20.41
CA ASN A 99 -7.63 1.40 -20.99
C ASN A 99 -8.41 0.19 -20.44
N ASN A 100 -7.79 -0.60 -19.56
CA ASN A 100 -8.35 -1.85 -19.07
C ASN A 100 -8.74 -1.83 -17.58
N VAL A 101 -8.73 -0.67 -16.94
CA VAL A 101 -9.13 -0.53 -15.54
C VAL A 101 -10.60 -0.92 -15.38
N PRO A 102 -10.95 -1.96 -14.62
CA PRO A 102 -12.34 -2.35 -14.42
C PRO A 102 -13.06 -1.39 -13.48
N VAL A 103 -14.35 -1.20 -13.70
CA VAL A 103 -15.22 -0.57 -12.71
C VAL A 103 -15.57 -1.59 -11.64
N ILE A 104 -14.99 -1.43 -10.45
CA ILE A 104 -15.18 -2.33 -9.31
C ILE A 104 -16.33 -1.81 -8.44
N LEU A 105 -17.25 -2.71 -8.07
CA LEU A 105 -18.36 -2.44 -7.16
C LEU A 105 -17.95 -2.67 -5.69
N PRO A 106 -18.67 -2.09 -4.71
CA PRO A 106 -18.34 -2.27 -3.29
C PRO A 106 -18.39 -3.71 -2.77
N ASP A 107 -19.04 -4.61 -3.49
CA ASP A 107 -19.06 -6.07 -3.20
C ASP A 107 -17.84 -6.81 -3.79
N GLY A 108 -16.94 -6.09 -4.48
CA GLY A 108 -15.75 -6.62 -5.10
C GLY A 108 -15.95 -7.20 -6.49
N THR A 109 -17.17 -7.18 -7.03
CA THR A 109 -17.44 -7.62 -8.41
C THR A 109 -17.11 -6.52 -9.42
N HIS A 110 -16.99 -6.90 -10.70
CA HIS A 110 -16.86 -5.93 -11.78
C HIS A 110 -18.24 -5.55 -12.30
N LYS A 111 -18.45 -4.25 -12.53
CA LYS A 111 -19.68 -3.74 -13.15
C LYS A 111 -19.75 -4.22 -14.58
N LEU A 112 -20.93 -4.73 -14.98
CA LEU A 112 -21.18 -5.16 -16.34
C LEU A 112 -21.92 -4.06 -17.12
N GLY A 113 -21.62 -3.97 -18.41
CA GLY A 113 -22.36 -3.16 -19.37
C GLY A 113 -23.63 -3.86 -19.86
N PRO A 114 -24.43 -3.17 -20.72
CA PRO A 114 -25.64 -3.74 -21.32
C PRO A 114 -25.38 -4.99 -22.16
N ASP A 115 -24.16 -5.14 -22.68
CA ASP A 115 -23.71 -6.29 -23.48
C ASP A 115 -23.21 -7.46 -22.63
N GLY A 116 -23.29 -7.37 -21.30
CA GLY A 116 -22.82 -8.37 -20.35
C GLY A 116 -21.31 -8.40 -20.15
N LYS A 117 -20.55 -7.52 -20.80
CA LYS A 117 -19.10 -7.42 -20.63
C LYS A 117 -18.73 -6.47 -19.50
N GLU A 118 -17.54 -6.68 -18.93
CA GLU A 118 -17.02 -5.79 -17.90
C GLU A 118 -16.85 -4.35 -18.41
N LEU A 119 -17.42 -3.40 -17.68
CA LEU A 119 -17.16 -2.00 -17.93
C LEU A 119 -15.73 -1.65 -17.57
N LYS A 120 -15.07 -0.92 -18.46
CA LYS A 120 -13.74 -0.36 -18.25
C LYS A 120 -13.83 1.14 -18.05
N ALA A 121 -12.95 1.67 -17.20
CA ALA A 121 -12.78 3.09 -16.94
C ALA A 121 -11.35 3.49 -17.30
N PRO A 122 -11.08 3.86 -18.56
CA PRO A 122 -9.75 4.32 -18.98
C PRO A 122 -9.31 5.51 -18.14
N GLN A 123 -8.08 5.44 -17.60
CA GLN A 123 -7.52 6.51 -16.80
C GLN A 123 -6.00 6.45 -16.75
N PHE A 124 -5.37 7.56 -16.38
CA PHE A 124 -3.97 7.56 -16.03
C PHE A 124 -3.73 6.70 -14.79
N ASP A 125 -2.75 5.81 -14.87
CA ASP A 125 -2.55 4.73 -13.89
C ASP A 125 -1.18 4.79 -13.23
N ALA A 126 -1.21 4.46 -11.94
CA ALA A 126 -0.05 4.19 -11.12
C ALA A 126 -0.46 3.15 -10.07
N ASP A 127 0.42 2.22 -9.76
CA ASP A 127 0.17 1.10 -8.85
C ASP A 127 1.37 0.91 -7.92
N SER A 128 1.07 0.76 -6.64
CA SER A 128 2.01 0.48 -5.57
C SER A 128 1.29 -0.23 -4.44
N GLY A 129 1.92 -0.38 -3.26
CA GLY A 129 1.22 -0.85 -2.08
C GLY A 129 2.12 -1.24 -0.93
N VAL A 130 1.47 -1.54 0.18
CA VAL A 130 2.10 -1.98 1.42
C VAL A 130 1.85 -3.47 1.61
N TYR A 131 2.89 -4.28 1.54
CA TYR A 131 2.80 -5.69 1.89
C TYR A 131 2.66 -5.85 3.40
N LEU A 132 1.65 -6.60 3.80
CA LEU A 132 1.42 -6.92 5.20
C LEU A 132 2.05 -8.27 5.58
N ARG A 133 2.26 -9.11 4.58
CA ARG A 133 2.74 -10.48 4.74
C ARG A 133 3.49 -10.88 3.49
N ASP A 134 4.74 -11.28 3.66
CA ASP A 134 5.54 -11.86 2.57
C ASP A 134 4.94 -13.24 2.18
N ARG A 135 3.90 -13.22 1.37
CA ARG A 135 3.33 -14.43 0.78
C ARG A 135 3.19 -14.26 -0.72
N LYS A 136 4.31 -14.40 -1.44
CA LYS A 136 4.31 -14.61 -2.91
C LYS A 136 3.33 -13.70 -3.67
N GLY A 137 3.36 -12.40 -3.39
CA GLY A 137 2.54 -11.41 -4.10
C GLY A 137 1.07 -11.32 -3.67
N LYS A 138 0.67 -11.90 -2.54
CA LYS A 138 -0.65 -11.73 -1.93
C LYS A 138 -0.54 -10.89 -0.66
N ALA A 139 -1.69 -10.31 -0.22
CA ALA A 139 -1.79 -9.50 0.99
C ALA A 139 -1.10 -8.13 0.94
N GLN A 140 -1.16 -7.49 -0.18
CA GLN A 140 -0.79 -6.09 -0.34
C GLN A 140 -2.00 -5.18 -0.12
N VAL A 141 -1.87 -4.17 0.73
CA VAL A 141 -2.80 -3.04 0.74
C VAL A 141 -2.43 -2.15 -0.45
N ASN A 142 -3.28 -2.16 -1.48
CA ASN A 142 -3.01 -1.45 -2.72
C ASN A 142 -3.01 0.06 -2.55
N ILE A 143 -2.10 0.70 -3.28
CA ILE A 143 -2.02 2.13 -3.54
C ILE A 143 -2.11 2.30 -5.05
N TRP A 144 -3.19 2.84 -5.56
CA TRP A 144 -3.42 2.99 -6.99
C TRP A 144 -4.33 4.17 -7.33
N THR A 145 -4.42 4.47 -8.60
CA THR A 145 -5.31 5.55 -9.09
C THR A 145 -6.73 5.08 -9.43
N TRP A 146 -7.04 3.80 -9.26
CA TRP A 146 -8.28 3.21 -9.71
C TRP A 146 -9.53 3.83 -9.06
N PRO A 147 -10.71 3.81 -9.77
CA PRO A 147 -11.92 4.49 -9.31
C PRO A 147 -12.42 4.05 -7.95
N ILE A 148 -12.19 2.79 -7.57
CA ILE A 148 -12.59 2.26 -6.26
C ILE A 148 -11.76 2.86 -5.10
N GLY A 149 -10.58 3.41 -5.39
CA GLY A 149 -9.66 3.95 -4.40
C GLY A 149 -8.68 2.93 -3.83
N SER A 150 -7.67 3.44 -3.12
CA SER A 150 -6.66 2.64 -2.45
C SER A 150 -7.20 1.93 -1.21
N GLY A 151 -6.52 0.86 -0.80
CA GLY A 151 -6.87 0.08 0.41
C GLY A 151 -7.42 -1.32 0.14
N GLU A 152 -7.59 -1.75 -1.12
CA GLU A 152 -7.90 -3.15 -1.45
C GLU A 152 -6.78 -4.05 -0.94
N VAL A 153 -7.13 -5.27 -0.49
CA VAL A 153 -6.12 -6.30 -0.27
C VAL A 153 -6.00 -7.19 -1.48
N TYR A 154 -4.91 -6.96 -2.21
CA TYR A 154 -4.61 -7.69 -3.44
C TYR A 154 -4.51 -9.20 -3.23
N GLY A 155 -4.95 -9.94 -4.23
CA GLY A 155 -4.86 -11.39 -4.29
C GLY A 155 -6.07 -12.14 -3.70
N TYR A 156 -7.08 -11.42 -3.19
CA TYR A 156 -8.28 -12.04 -2.59
C TYR A 156 -9.58 -11.67 -3.32
N ARG A 157 -9.73 -10.44 -3.79
CA ARG A 157 -10.97 -10.00 -4.44
C ARG A 157 -11.33 -10.84 -5.67
N MET A 158 -10.34 -11.14 -6.52
CA MET A 158 -10.53 -11.91 -7.75
C MET A 158 -10.35 -13.41 -7.57
N ASP A 159 -9.98 -13.86 -6.37
CA ASP A 159 -9.83 -15.29 -6.07
C ASP A 159 -11.21 -15.94 -5.93
N LYS A 160 -11.62 -16.70 -6.95
CA LYS A 160 -12.92 -17.38 -7.01
C LYS A 160 -13.09 -18.47 -5.93
N THR A 161 -12.01 -18.90 -5.29
CA THR A 161 -12.06 -19.83 -4.15
C THR A 161 -12.42 -19.14 -2.84
N MET A 162 -12.32 -17.79 -2.81
CA MET A 162 -12.71 -17.00 -1.67
C MET A 162 -14.23 -16.82 -1.62
N PRO A 163 -14.87 -16.95 -0.42
CA PRO A 163 -16.27 -16.64 -0.24
C PRO A 163 -16.61 -15.19 -0.69
N PRO A 164 -17.83 -14.93 -1.18
CA PRO A 164 -18.24 -13.60 -1.63
C PRO A 164 -18.08 -12.51 -0.56
N GLU A 165 -18.42 -12.83 0.70
CA GLU A 165 -18.26 -11.92 1.84
C GLU A 165 -16.80 -11.55 2.09
N VAL A 166 -15.88 -12.46 1.80
CA VAL A 166 -14.44 -12.24 1.87
C VAL A 166 -14.01 -11.28 0.78
N ARG A 167 -14.41 -11.51 -0.45
CA ARG A 167 -14.09 -10.64 -1.60
C ARG A 167 -14.64 -9.22 -1.38
N ALA A 168 -15.87 -9.11 -0.89
CA ALA A 168 -16.45 -7.82 -0.51
C ALA A 168 -15.69 -7.15 0.64
N ALA A 169 -15.24 -7.93 1.63
CA ALA A 169 -14.53 -7.40 2.79
C ALA A 169 -13.10 -6.91 2.47
N VAL A 170 -12.45 -7.37 1.39
CA VAL A 170 -11.13 -6.89 0.95
C VAL A 170 -11.21 -5.68 0.01
N THR A 171 -12.41 -5.31 -0.41
CA THR A 171 -12.65 -4.20 -1.34
C THR A 171 -12.88 -2.91 -0.56
N PRO A 172 -12.28 -1.78 -0.96
CA PRO A 172 -12.58 -0.49 -0.35
C PRO A 172 -14.07 -0.16 -0.44
N LYS A 173 -14.61 0.43 0.61
CA LYS A 173 -16.04 0.84 0.65
C LYS A 173 -16.24 2.24 0.11
N LYS A 174 -15.17 3.02 0.02
CA LYS A 174 -15.16 4.37 -0.53
C LYS A 174 -13.76 4.75 -1.00
N LYS A 175 -13.68 5.63 -1.96
CA LYS A 175 -12.45 6.30 -2.35
C LYS A 175 -12.18 7.45 -1.37
N ALA A 176 -11.01 7.42 -0.75
CA ALA A 176 -10.56 8.46 0.18
C ALA A 176 -9.18 9.01 -0.19
N ASP A 177 -8.71 8.68 -1.40
CA ASP A 177 -7.42 9.14 -1.93
C ASP A 177 -7.46 10.63 -2.23
N ARG A 178 -6.37 11.31 -1.94
CA ARG A 178 -6.08 12.65 -2.47
C ARG A 178 -5.56 12.55 -3.90
N PRO A 179 -5.59 13.64 -4.66
CA PRO A 179 -5.05 13.67 -6.02
C PRO A 179 -3.61 13.19 -6.13
N VAL A 180 -3.22 12.68 -7.31
CA VAL A 180 -1.83 12.36 -7.64
C VAL A 180 -0.97 13.60 -7.39
N GLY A 181 0.20 13.42 -6.78
CA GLY A 181 1.08 14.48 -6.33
C GLY A 181 0.88 14.90 -4.88
N GLU A 182 -0.24 14.58 -4.25
CA GLU A 182 -0.50 14.90 -2.86
C GLU A 182 -0.19 13.73 -1.91
N TRP A 183 0.19 14.10 -0.67
CA TRP A 183 0.44 13.12 0.39
C TRP A 183 -0.85 12.53 0.93
N ASN A 184 -0.86 11.23 1.08
CA ASN A 184 -1.90 10.42 1.71
C ASN A 184 -1.35 9.77 2.97
N SER A 185 -2.23 9.46 3.93
CA SER A 185 -1.87 8.78 5.17
C SER A 185 -2.69 7.51 5.36
N PHE A 186 -2.01 6.37 5.49
CA PHE A 186 -2.61 5.13 5.95
C PHE A 186 -2.41 4.92 7.45
N VAL A 187 -3.45 4.44 8.11
CA VAL A 187 -3.33 3.72 9.40
C VAL A 187 -3.84 2.30 9.15
N ILE A 188 -2.93 1.34 9.17
CA ILE A 188 -3.22 -0.07 8.93
C ILE A 188 -3.08 -0.80 10.27
N THR A 189 -4.19 -1.35 10.77
CA THR A 189 -4.22 -2.13 12.01
C THR A 189 -4.43 -3.59 11.69
N LEU A 190 -3.50 -4.45 12.11
CA LEU A 190 -3.66 -5.89 12.10
C LEU A 190 -3.63 -6.39 13.54
N LYS A 191 -4.72 -7.02 13.99
CA LYS A 191 -4.83 -7.61 15.31
C LYS A 191 -5.46 -8.99 15.21
N GLY A 192 -4.69 -10.02 15.51
CA GLY A 192 -5.08 -11.40 15.25
C GLY A 192 -5.44 -11.59 13.77
N THR A 193 -6.68 -11.90 13.49
CA THR A 193 -7.21 -12.09 12.13
C THR A 193 -7.91 -10.86 11.55
N ARG A 194 -8.03 -9.78 12.33
CA ARG A 194 -8.74 -8.57 11.93
C ARG A 194 -7.79 -7.55 11.32
N LEU A 195 -8.10 -7.11 10.11
CA LEU A 195 -7.41 -6.04 9.41
C LEU A 195 -8.33 -4.84 9.20
N THR A 196 -7.87 -3.66 9.60
CA THR A 196 -8.54 -2.38 9.35
C THR A 196 -7.59 -1.45 8.61
N VAL A 197 -8.10 -0.80 7.58
CA VAL A 197 -7.36 0.22 6.81
C VAL A 197 -8.13 1.54 6.89
N VAL A 198 -7.45 2.54 7.39
CA VAL A 198 -7.91 3.94 7.42
C VAL A 198 -7.05 4.72 6.46
N LEU A 199 -7.66 5.46 5.54
CA LEU A 199 -7.00 6.32 4.57
C LEU A 199 -7.49 7.76 4.78
N ASN A 200 -6.56 8.68 5.04
CA ASN A 200 -6.84 10.10 5.28
C ASN A 200 -7.93 10.35 6.34
N GLY A 201 -7.91 9.56 7.42
CA GLY A 201 -8.89 9.63 8.50
C GLY A 201 -10.20 8.85 8.26
N GLU A 202 -10.39 8.31 7.04
CA GLU A 202 -11.59 7.57 6.66
C GLU A 202 -11.37 6.06 6.68
N THR A 203 -12.20 5.32 7.40
CA THR A 203 -12.15 3.86 7.36
C THR A 203 -12.63 3.38 5.98
N VAL A 204 -11.67 3.02 5.14
CA VAL A 204 -11.96 2.52 3.79
C VAL A 204 -12.26 1.03 3.80
N ARG A 205 -11.77 0.32 4.83
CA ARG A 205 -11.91 -1.12 4.93
C ARG A 205 -11.82 -1.65 6.36
N THR A 206 -12.65 -2.65 6.67
CA THR A 206 -12.50 -3.53 7.85
C THR A 206 -12.85 -4.95 7.43
N SER A 207 -11.99 -5.91 7.78
CA SER A 207 -12.21 -7.34 7.53
C SER A 207 -11.96 -8.13 8.81
N GLU A 208 -12.89 -8.99 9.13
CA GLU A 208 -12.76 -9.94 10.24
C GLU A 208 -12.48 -11.34 9.67
N ARG A 209 -11.54 -12.08 10.26
CA ARG A 209 -11.22 -13.48 9.94
C ARG A 209 -10.48 -13.74 8.61
N PHE A 210 -9.33 -13.06 8.40
CA PHE A 210 -8.56 -13.31 7.15
C PHE A 210 -7.25 -14.06 7.33
N TRP A 211 -6.69 -14.09 8.51
CA TRP A 211 -5.28 -14.37 8.65
C TRP A 211 -5.02 -15.33 9.81
N ASN A 212 -4.36 -16.45 9.52
CA ASN A 212 -3.70 -17.20 10.57
C ASN A 212 -2.54 -16.36 11.11
N SER A 213 -2.44 -16.24 12.43
CA SER A 213 -1.41 -15.47 13.13
C SER A 213 -0.01 -16.00 12.83
N LEU A 214 0.70 -15.37 11.93
CA LEU A 214 2.12 -15.61 11.67
C LEU A 214 2.86 -14.27 11.73
N HIS A 215 4.09 -14.29 12.25
CA HIS A 215 4.98 -13.13 12.28
C HIS A 215 5.44 -12.76 10.86
N MET A 216 5.61 -11.46 10.60
CA MET A 216 5.76 -10.99 9.23
C MET A 216 6.56 -9.73 9.07
N ARG A 217 7.11 -9.54 7.86
CA ARG A 217 7.81 -8.35 7.43
C ARG A 217 6.85 -7.37 6.77
N PHE A 218 7.13 -6.07 6.90
CA PHE A 218 6.51 -5.05 6.06
C PHE A 218 7.33 -4.87 4.80
N GLY A 219 6.67 -4.64 3.69
CA GLY A 219 7.32 -4.32 2.46
C GLY A 219 6.52 -3.34 1.62
N PHE A 220 7.25 -2.61 0.81
CA PHE A 220 6.68 -1.75 -0.22
C PHE A 220 6.99 -2.37 -1.57
N THR A 221 6.04 -2.29 -2.47
CA THR A 221 6.25 -2.60 -3.88
C THR A 221 5.93 -1.38 -4.70
N SER A 222 6.62 -1.24 -5.81
CA SER A 222 6.21 -0.38 -6.89
C SER A 222 6.05 -1.24 -8.14
N LYS A 223 4.89 -1.16 -8.76
CA LYS A 223 4.58 -1.89 -9.97
C LYS A 223 4.12 -0.90 -11.03
N PHE A 224 4.85 -0.82 -12.12
CA PHE A 224 4.29 -0.31 -13.35
C PHE A 224 3.53 -1.46 -14.01
N SER A 225 2.22 -1.37 -14.08
CA SER A 225 1.42 -2.25 -14.92
C SER A 225 1.32 -1.66 -16.33
N GLY A 226 2.48 -1.48 -16.99
CA GLY A 226 2.55 -1.18 -18.41
C GLY A 226 3.05 -2.38 -19.16
N ARG A 227 2.24 -2.97 -20.06
CA ARG A 227 2.80 -3.75 -21.16
C ARG A 227 3.56 -2.74 -22.02
N TRP A 228 4.85 -2.92 -22.13
CA TRP A 228 5.58 -2.38 -23.24
C TRP A 228 5.05 -3.11 -24.48
N GLY A 229 4.32 -2.42 -25.31
CA GLY A 229 4.05 -2.87 -26.67
C GLY A 229 5.36 -2.85 -27.44
N ASP A 230 5.59 -3.92 -28.20
CA ASP A 230 6.63 -4.03 -29.20
C ASP A 230 6.62 -2.86 -30.18
#